data_8ed48b170bfcec2c772419fd3b3c7ec2
#
_entry.id   8ed48b170bfcec2c772419fd3b3c7ec2
#
_cell.length_a   1.000
_cell.length_b   1.000
_cell.length_c   1.000
_cell.angle_alpha   90.00
_cell.angle_beta   90.00
_cell.angle_gamma   90.00
#
_symmetry.space_group_name_H-M   'P 1'
#
loop_
_entity.id
_entity.type
_entity.pdbx_description
1 polymer ?
#
loop_
_entity_poly.entity_id
_entity_poly.type
_entity_poly.pdbx_seq_one_letter_code
_entity_poly.pdbx_strand_id
1 'polypeptide(L)'
;MTLLLALALAAQGGVATQLSPAPLKLWTIAWQRPLVPPAPLQYQPRELGGPAVDPVSGIVVVGTRDGWIHACDHEGRRAWDFRASGAFDAPPRIFEDVVIAGSSDGHLYALELGTGRLRWKYDAQEEVGTTPAVSGGLVLAMTLQDSLVAVDARTGEWKWRHRREPKEGFTIHGGAAVAVAGGLAIGAYSDGTVAALELQTGTVRWERRVAPQGDFMDVDGLRAEGGRLYAAAYSGAVYALDLQTGAELWALKTPGPCRLALGGGLLVVVTTTQVIGIAPHGGVVRWTMPLEGEPSGDPVAVGARAAVPNTKGLLWIDAATGRLLRVFDPGTGVSASPAFRGRRVYVLSNAGDLFALDVV
;
A
#
# COMPACT_ATOMS: atom_id res chain seq x y z
N MET A 1 -78.90 10.57 -42.48
CA MET A 1 -77.84 9.55 -42.45
C MET A 1 -76.52 10.28 -42.66
N THR A 2 -75.88 10.60 -41.58
CA THR A 2 -74.62 11.38 -41.62
C THR A 2 -73.52 10.56 -40.96
N LEU A 3 -72.54 10.20 -41.71
CA LEU A 3 -71.35 9.42 -41.24
C LEU A 3 -70.35 10.40 -40.60
N LEU A 4 -70.07 10.21 -39.33
CA LEU A 4 -68.95 10.89 -38.63
C LEU A 4 -67.66 10.10 -38.79
N LEU A 5 -66.66 10.69 -39.45
CA LEU A 5 -65.27 10.17 -39.54
C LEU A 5 -64.53 10.69 -38.34
N ALA A 6 -64.07 9.78 -37.46
CA ALA A 6 -63.15 10.13 -36.36
C ALA A 6 -61.71 10.02 -36.85
N LEU A 7 -60.96 11.14 -36.84
CA LEU A 7 -59.54 11.20 -37.04
C LEU A 7 -58.82 10.83 -35.70
N ALA A 8 -58.08 9.73 -35.72
CA ALA A 8 -57.11 9.38 -34.64
C ALA A 8 -55.80 10.11 -34.90
N LEU A 9 -55.43 11.07 -34.03
CA LEU A 9 -54.06 11.61 -33.99
C LEU A 9 -53.15 10.60 -33.27
N ALA A 10 -52.22 10.00 -34.01
CA ALA A 10 -51.12 9.27 -33.41
C ALA A 10 -50.12 10.25 -32.84
N ALA A 11 -50.03 10.30 -31.48
CA ALA A 11 -48.93 10.97 -30.78
C ALA A 11 -47.65 10.16 -31.00
N GLN A 12 -46.71 10.68 -31.78
CA GLN A 12 -45.36 10.19 -31.83
C GLN A 12 -44.64 10.56 -30.52
N GLY A 13 -44.56 9.61 -29.60
CA GLY A 13 -43.69 9.70 -28.41
C GLY A 13 -42.23 9.72 -28.85
N GLY A 14 -41.65 10.92 -28.87
CA GLY A 14 -40.19 11.06 -28.98
C GLY A 14 -39.52 10.37 -27.81
N VAL A 15 -38.76 9.32 -28.07
CA VAL A 15 -37.85 8.72 -27.09
C VAL A 15 -36.80 9.77 -26.80
N ALA A 16 -36.91 10.40 -25.65
CA ALA A 16 -35.87 11.26 -25.11
C ALA A 16 -34.65 10.35 -24.86
N THR A 17 -33.66 10.43 -25.73
CA THR A 17 -32.35 9.81 -25.52
C THR A 17 -31.79 10.44 -24.25
N GLN A 18 -31.86 9.73 -23.13
CA GLN A 18 -31.14 10.11 -21.93
C GLN A 18 -29.65 10.10 -22.30
N LEU A 19 -29.09 11.27 -22.52
CA LEU A 19 -27.66 11.46 -22.62
C LEU A 19 -27.06 10.92 -21.31
N SER A 20 -26.37 9.80 -21.37
CA SER A 20 -25.56 9.34 -20.24
C SER A 20 -24.69 10.50 -19.78
N PRO A 21 -24.70 10.84 -18.49
CA PRO A 21 -23.85 11.90 -18.00
C PRO A 21 -22.41 11.61 -18.42
N ALA A 22 -21.74 12.63 -18.95
CA ALA A 22 -20.34 12.51 -19.35
C ALA A 22 -19.55 11.90 -18.20
N PRO A 23 -18.65 10.93 -18.45
CA PRO A 23 -17.91 10.29 -17.39
C PRO A 23 -17.17 11.33 -16.57
N LEU A 24 -17.38 11.32 -15.26
CA LEU A 24 -16.72 12.24 -14.32
C LEU A 24 -15.22 12.23 -14.59
N LYS A 25 -14.65 13.38 -14.90
CA LYS A 25 -13.20 13.54 -15.07
C LYS A 25 -12.57 13.53 -13.67
N LEU A 26 -12.17 12.36 -13.18
CA LEU A 26 -11.62 12.21 -11.84
C LEU A 26 -10.16 12.65 -11.74
N TRP A 27 -9.42 12.61 -12.85
CA TRP A 27 -8.02 13.02 -12.93
C TRP A 27 -7.63 13.49 -14.33
N THR A 28 -6.49 14.20 -14.38
CA THR A 28 -5.72 14.47 -15.60
C THR A 28 -4.30 13.99 -15.39
N ILE A 29 -3.67 13.43 -16.41
CA ILE A 29 -2.24 13.12 -16.37
C ILE A 29 -1.50 14.46 -16.46
N ALA A 30 -0.80 14.83 -15.38
CA ALA A 30 0.05 16.00 -15.36
C ALA A 30 1.37 15.74 -16.11
N TRP A 31 1.96 14.58 -15.87
CA TRP A 31 3.13 14.11 -16.58
C TRP A 31 3.29 12.58 -16.43
N GLN A 32 4.11 11.99 -17.31
CA GLN A 32 4.55 10.60 -17.29
C GLN A 32 6.05 10.55 -17.52
N ARG A 33 6.75 9.65 -16.83
CA ARG A 33 8.18 9.46 -16.96
C ARG A 33 8.54 7.97 -16.92
N PRO A 34 9.20 7.42 -17.95
CA PRO A 34 9.78 6.09 -17.89
C PRO A 34 10.98 6.09 -16.93
N LEU A 35 10.99 5.18 -15.97
CA LEU A 35 12.10 4.99 -15.02
C LEU A 35 12.89 3.74 -15.35
N VAL A 36 12.21 2.65 -15.76
CA VAL A 36 12.83 1.37 -16.06
C VAL A 36 12.84 1.17 -17.59
N PRO A 37 13.98 0.78 -18.18
CA PRO A 37 14.03 0.46 -19.60
C PRO A 37 13.08 -0.70 -19.93
N PRO A 38 12.39 -0.68 -21.09
CA PRO A 38 11.56 -1.78 -21.53
C PRO A 38 12.34 -3.10 -21.60
N ALA A 39 11.83 -4.14 -20.98
CA ALA A 39 12.41 -5.49 -21.06
C ALA A 39 11.56 -6.35 -22.02
N PRO A 40 11.89 -6.45 -23.30
CA PRO A 40 11.02 -7.05 -24.34
C PRO A 40 10.74 -8.54 -24.16
N LEU A 41 11.55 -9.23 -23.35
CA LEU A 41 11.38 -10.67 -23.06
C LEU A 41 10.69 -10.94 -21.73
N GLN A 42 10.27 -9.92 -21.01
CA GLN A 42 9.63 -10.10 -19.71
C GLN A 42 8.12 -10.15 -19.86
N TYR A 43 7.58 -11.32 -19.61
CA TYR A 43 6.13 -11.51 -19.53
C TYR A 43 5.62 -11.03 -18.17
N GLN A 44 4.65 -10.10 -18.17
CA GLN A 44 4.03 -9.51 -16.98
C GLN A 44 5.05 -8.93 -15.97
N PRO A 45 5.77 -7.86 -16.30
CA PRO A 45 6.64 -7.18 -15.37
C PRO A 45 5.84 -6.71 -14.14
N ARG A 46 6.48 -6.67 -12.98
CA ARG A 46 5.92 -6.11 -11.75
C ARG A 46 6.92 -5.16 -11.11
N GLU A 47 6.49 -3.96 -10.79
CA GLU A 47 7.22 -2.98 -10.01
C GLU A 47 6.54 -2.84 -8.65
N LEU A 48 7.27 -3.15 -7.57
CA LEU A 48 6.76 -3.15 -6.20
C LEU A 48 7.26 -1.93 -5.41
N GLY A 49 8.34 -1.31 -5.85
CA GLY A 49 9.07 -0.28 -5.12
C GLY A 49 8.32 1.02 -4.84
N GLY A 50 7.25 1.30 -5.54
CA GLY A 50 6.31 2.40 -5.28
C GLY A 50 6.91 3.79 -5.04
N PRO A 51 6.13 4.84 -5.28
CA PRO A 51 6.55 6.21 -5.00
C PRO A 51 6.41 6.60 -3.53
N ALA A 52 7.29 7.48 -3.07
CA ALA A 52 7.10 8.33 -1.91
C ALA A 52 7.24 9.79 -2.34
N VAL A 53 6.53 10.70 -1.70
CA VAL A 53 6.58 12.13 -2.01
C VAL A 53 6.79 12.95 -0.75
N ASP A 54 7.73 13.89 -0.82
CA ASP A 54 7.91 14.86 0.25
C ASP A 54 6.79 15.91 0.21
N PRO A 55 6.06 16.08 1.30
CA PRO A 55 4.94 17.04 1.35
C PRO A 55 5.36 18.49 1.18
N VAL A 56 6.61 18.84 1.53
CA VAL A 56 7.13 20.20 1.51
C VAL A 56 7.69 20.55 0.14
N SER A 57 8.78 19.88 -0.29
CA SER A 57 9.44 20.17 -1.57
C SER A 57 8.70 19.64 -2.79
N GLY A 58 7.90 18.56 -2.60
CA GLY A 58 7.27 17.85 -3.71
C GLY A 58 8.21 16.93 -4.49
N ILE A 59 9.41 16.67 -3.98
CA ILE A 59 10.30 15.65 -4.54
C ILE A 59 9.62 14.29 -4.41
N VAL A 60 9.59 13.56 -5.53
CA VAL A 60 9.08 12.19 -5.61
C VAL A 60 10.25 11.24 -5.73
N VAL A 61 10.27 10.21 -4.89
CA VAL A 61 11.33 9.20 -4.86
C VAL A 61 10.70 7.83 -5.10
N VAL A 62 11.31 7.06 -5.99
CA VAL A 62 10.81 5.74 -6.39
C VAL A 62 11.96 4.75 -6.39
N GLY A 63 11.79 3.63 -5.68
CA GLY A 63 12.65 2.46 -5.83
C GLY A 63 12.17 1.57 -6.98
N THR A 64 13.07 0.90 -7.66
CA THR A 64 12.75 0.00 -8.77
C THR A 64 13.47 -1.34 -8.61
N ARG A 65 12.93 -2.38 -9.24
CA ARG A 65 13.45 -3.75 -9.14
C ARG A 65 14.83 -3.96 -9.79
N ASP A 66 15.27 -3.04 -10.66
CA ASP A 66 16.60 -3.08 -11.25
C ASP A 66 17.69 -2.43 -10.37
N GLY A 67 17.34 -2.09 -9.12
CA GLY A 67 18.26 -1.62 -8.08
C GLY A 67 18.50 -0.11 -8.10
N TRP A 68 17.65 0.66 -8.75
CA TRP A 68 17.73 2.12 -8.72
C TRP A 68 16.75 2.74 -7.74
N ILE A 69 17.14 3.87 -7.17
CA ILE A 69 16.25 4.87 -6.60
C ILE A 69 16.32 6.09 -7.49
N HIS A 70 15.17 6.47 -8.04
CA HIS A 70 15.01 7.66 -8.86
C HIS A 70 14.32 8.75 -8.07
N ALA A 71 14.82 9.98 -8.17
CA ALA A 71 14.14 11.15 -7.64
C ALA A 71 13.84 12.15 -8.76
N CYS A 72 12.65 12.72 -8.72
CA CYS A 72 12.23 13.79 -9.60
C CYS A 72 11.51 14.90 -8.81
N ASP A 73 11.47 16.09 -9.39
CA ASP A 73 10.72 17.20 -8.85
C ASP A 73 9.20 17.04 -9.13
N HIS A 74 8.40 17.95 -8.64
CA HIS A 74 6.95 17.96 -8.81
C HIS A 74 6.47 18.09 -10.26
N GLU A 75 7.37 18.48 -11.20
CA GLU A 75 7.12 18.57 -12.65
C GLU A 75 7.62 17.33 -13.41
N GLY A 76 8.19 16.34 -12.69
CA GLY A 76 8.70 15.10 -13.27
C GLY A 76 10.12 15.22 -13.83
N ARG A 77 10.84 16.34 -13.62
CA ARG A 77 12.23 16.48 -14.04
C ARG A 77 13.14 15.70 -13.09
N ARG A 78 14.13 15.00 -13.65
CA ARG A 78 15.11 14.24 -12.85
C ARG A 78 15.87 15.17 -11.90
N ALA A 79 15.88 14.80 -10.63
CA ALA A 79 16.69 15.45 -9.61
C ALA A 79 18.01 14.70 -9.40
N TRP A 80 17.94 13.42 -9.09
CA TRP A 80 19.09 12.54 -8.89
C TRP A 80 18.69 11.07 -9.04
N ASP A 81 19.68 10.18 -9.16
CA ASP A 81 19.52 8.74 -9.10
C ASP A 81 20.58 8.14 -8.17
N PHE A 82 20.25 7.03 -7.51
CA PHE A 82 21.15 6.23 -6.69
C PHE A 82 20.98 4.75 -7.08
N ARG A 83 22.08 4.00 -7.04
CA ARG A 83 22.08 2.58 -7.38
C ARG A 83 22.58 1.73 -6.21
N ALA A 84 21.82 0.68 -5.85
CA ALA A 84 22.20 -0.41 -4.96
C ALA A 84 22.55 -1.67 -5.75
N SER A 85 22.93 -2.72 -5.06
CA SER A 85 23.24 -4.03 -5.66
C SER A 85 21.99 -4.91 -5.81
N GLY A 86 20.95 -4.65 -5.05
CA GLY A 86 19.68 -5.37 -5.07
C GLY A 86 18.48 -4.50 -5.43
N ALA A 87 17.34 -5.13 -5.63
CA ALA A 87 16.07 -4.49 -5.94
C ALA A 87 15.54 -3.67 -4.76
N PHE A 88 14.67 -2.70 -5.07
CA PHE A 88 13.85 -2.00 -4.10
C PHE A 88 12.38 -2.43 -4.30
N ASP A 89 11.93 -3.39 -3.50
CA ASP A 89 10.62 -4.04 -3.64
C ASP A 89 9.54 -3.45 -2.73
N ALA A 90 9.84 -2.33 -2.07
CA ALA A 90 8.89 -1.58 -1.25
C ALA A 90 9.09 -0.06 -1.42
N PRO A 91 8.03 0.74 -1.23
CA PRO A 91 8.14 2.18 -1.25
C PRO A 91 9.18 2.70 -0.24
N PRO A 92 10.03 3.66 -0.61
CA PRO A 92 10.92 4.31 0.35
C PRO A 92 10.11 5.14 1.36
N ARG A 93 10.72 5.44 2.49
CA ARG A 93 10.17 6.38 3.48
C ARG A 93 10.94 7.69 3.40
N ILE A 94 10.23 8.80 3.26
CA ILE A 94 10.81 10.14 3.43
C ILE A 94 10.54 10.61 4.85
N PHE A 95 11.58 11.01 5.52
CA PHE A 95 11.51 11.58 6.87
C PHE A 95 12.48 12.77 6.95
N GLU A 96 11.94 13.95 7.24
CA GLU A 96 12.69 15.21 7.17
C GLU A 96 13.39 15.37 5.81
N ASP A 97 14.71 15.46 5.77
CA ASP A 97 15.53 15.60 4.58
C ASP A 97 16.23 14.28 4.18
N VAL A 98 15.70 13.14 4.64
CA VAL A 98 16.28 11.81 4.40
C VAL A 98 15.29 10.89 3.70
N VAL A 99 15.77 10.13 2.74
CA VAL A 99 15.09 9.01 2.11
C VAL A 99 15.62 7.71 2.70
N ILE A 100 14.76 6.89 3.27
CA ILE A 100 15.11 5.58 3.82
C ILE A 100 14.51 4.50 2.92
N ALA A 101 15.34 3.57 2.45
CA ALA A 101 14.90 2.49 1.58
C ALA A 101 15.53 1.16 2.00
N GLY A 102 14.73 0.09 2.01
CA GLY A 102 15.20 -1.28 2.16
C GLY A 102 15.45 -1.91 0.79
N SER A 103 16.48 -2.73 0.70
CA SER A 103 16.86 -3.40 -0.54
C SER A 103 16.99 -4.92 -0.36
N SER A 104 16.78 -5.65 -1.43
CA SER A 104 16.96 -7.11 -1.47
C SER A 104 18.44 -7.53 -1.35
N ASP A 105 19.40 -6.59 -1.41
CA ASP A 105 20.80 -6.85 -1.10
C ASP A 105 21.11 -6.92 0.41
N GLY A 106 20.07 -6.86 1.24
CA GLY A 106 20.18 -6.99 2.69
C GLY A 106 20.50 -5.69 3.42
N HIS A 107 20.37 -4.54 2.77
CA HIS A 107 20.71 -3.27 3.39
C HIS A 107 19.53 -2.31 3.52
N LEU A 108 19.61 -1.49 4.57
CA LEU A 108 18.89 -0.22 4.66
C LEU A 108 19.81 0.91 4.19
N TYR A 109 19.31 1.74 3.30
CA TYR A 109 19.98 2.92 2.77
C TYR A 109 19.31 4.19 3.27
N ALA A 110 20.11 5.17 3.71
CA ALA A 110 19.65 6.51 4.00
C ALA A 110 20.35 7.50 3.05
N LEU A 111 19.56 8.22 2.25
CA LEU A 111 20.03 9.15 1.25
C LEU A 111 19.55 10.56 1.57
N GLU A 112 20.33 11.58 1.24
CA GLU A 112 19.87 12.97 1.28
C GLU A 112 18.76 13.19 0.25
N LEU A 113 17.61 13.68 0.70
CA LEU A 113 16.45 13.92 -0.17
C LEU A 113 16.75 14.82 -1.36
N GLY A 114 17.54 15.88 -1.15
CA GLY A 114 17.84 16.88 -2.20
C GLY A 114 18.89 16.45 -3.21
N THR A 115 19.79 15.50 -2.87
CA THR A 115 20.97 15.18 -3.68
C THR A 115 21.17 13.71 -4.01
N GLY A 116 20.49 12.81 -3.29
CA GLY A 116 20.69 11.37 -3.39
C GLY A 116 22.02 10.88 -2.79
N ARG A 117 22.76 11.74 -2.11
CA ARG A 117 24.03 11.38 -1.48
C ARG A 117 23.77 10.42 -0.31
N LEU A 118 24.54 9.31 -0.27
CA LEU A 118 24.48 8.35 0.83
C LEU A 118 24.91 9.01 2.15
N ARG A 119 24.05 8.98 3.16
CA ARG A 119 24.35 9.39 4.53
C ARG A 119 24.89 8.23 5.36
N TRP A 120 24.16 7.13 5.36
CA TRP A 120 24.55 5.89 6.00
C TRP A 120 23.91 4.68 5.30
N LYS A 121 24.52 3.53 5.55
CA LYS A 121 24.05 2.23 5.12
C LYS A 121 24.16 1.27 6.30
N TYR A 122 23.10 0.50 6.56
CA TYR A 122 23.07 -0.53 7.59
C TYR A 122 22.93 -1.90 6.93
N ASP A 123 23.80 -2.84 7.30
CA ASP A 123 23.74 -4.24 6.87
C ASP A 123 22.82 -5.02 7.79
N ALA A 124 21.62 -5.34 7.32
CA ALA A 124 20.65 -6.16 8.03
C ALA A 124 20.95 -7.66 7.91
N GLN A 125 21.85 -8.06 6.99
CA GLN A 125 22.21 -9.44 6.65
C GLN A 125 21.05 -10.29 6.10
N GLU A 126 19.91 -9.70 5.88
CA GLU A 126 18.67 -10.30 5.43
C GLU A 126 17.94 -9.31 4.51
N GLU A 127 17.25 -9.80 3.48
CA GLU A 127 16.51 -8.94 2.56
C GLU A 127 15.51 -8.04 3.28
N VAL A 128 15.54 -6.75 2.97
CA VAL A 128 14.60 -5.76 3.50
C VAL A 128 13.58 -5.41 2.42
N GLY A 129 12.51 -6.20 2.36
CA GLY A 129 11.45 -6.08 1.34
C GLY A 129 10.22 -5.31 1.79
N THR A 130 10.26 -4.61 2.93
CA THR A 130 9.12 -3.85 3.46
C THR A 130 9.42 -2.36 3.55
N THR A 131 8.37 -1.53 3.47
CA THR A 131 8.50 -0.08 3.69
C THR A 131 8.99 0.18 5.11
N PRO A 132 10.12 0.88 5.31
CA PRO A 132 10.61 1.22 6.63
C PRO A 132 9.67 2.20 7.34
N ALA A 133 9.58 2.09 8.67
CA ALA A 133 8.92 3.08 9.52
C ALA A 133 9.95 3.95 10.22
N VAL A 134 9.63 5.22 10.47
CA VAL A 134 10.50 6.13 11.23
C VAL A 134 9.69 6.72 12.38
N SER A 135 10.18 6.54 13.60
CA SER A 135 9.53 7.07 14.80
C SER A 135 10.51 7.13 15.98
N GLY A 136 10.36 8.14 16.83
CA GLY A 136 11.16 8.27 18.07
C GLY A 136 12.68 8.30 17.84
N GLY A 137 13.14 8.80 16.68
CA GLY A 137 14.55 8.82 16.31
C GLY A 137 15.10 7.49 15.79
N LEU A 138 14.22 6.50 15.55
CA LEU A 138 14.58 5.18 15.04
C LEU A 138 14.01 4.95 13.65
N VAL A 139 14.76 4.23 12.81
CA VAL A 139 14.28 3.54 11.62
C VAL A 139 14.01 2.09 11.99
N LEU A 140 12.83 1.61 11.61
CA LEU A 140 12.36 0.26 11.88
C LEU A 140 12.06 -0.43 10.55
N ALA A 141 12.51 -1.66 10.39
CA ALA A 141 12.22 -2.45 9.19
C ALA A 141 12.02 -3.94 9.52
N MET A 142 11.08 -4.57 8.84
CA MET A 142 10.96 -6.02 8.79
C MET A 142 11.82 -6.56 7.66
N THR A 143 12.55 -7.63 7.94
CA THR A 143 13.23 -8.43 6.92
C THR A 143 12.33 -9.58 6.45
N LEU A 144 12.65 -10.17 5.31
CA LEU A 144 11.92 -11.34 4.81
C LEU A 144 12.20 -12.62 5.62
N GLN A 145 13.19 -12.60 6.53
CA GLN A 145 13.55 -13.71 7.41
C GLN A 145 13.08 -13.50 8.86
N ASP A 146 11.95 -12.81 9.04
CA ASP A 146 11.28 -12.64 10.34
C ASP A 146 12.12 -11.88 11.39
N SER A 147 12.89 -10.88 10.96
CA SER A 147 13.57 -9.97 11.87
C SER A 147 12.96 -8.57 11.81
N LEU A 148 12.60 -8.03 12.96
CA LEU A 148 12.33 -6.61 13.14
C LEU A 148 13.60 -5.94 13.66
N VAL A 149 14.19 -5.06 12.85
CA VAL A 149 15.41 -4.33 13.18
C VAL A 149 15.13 -2.87 13.46
N ALA A 150 15.87 -2.30 14.42
CA ALA A 150 15.83 -0.87 14.72
C ALA A 150 17.23 -0.29 14.68
N VAL A 151 17.39 0.80 13.96
CA VAL A 151 18.64 1.57 13.87
C VAL A 151 18.35 3.04 14.15
N ASP A 152 19.38 3.76 14.57
CA ASP A 152 19.31 5.22 14.76
C ASP A 152 19.04 5.90 13.42
N ALA A 153 18.03 6.76 13.35
CA ALA A 153 17.61 7.38 12.09
C ALA A 153 18.65 8.34 11.50
N ARG A 154 19.55 8.90 12.30
CA ARG A 154 20.55 9.88 11.87
C ARG A 154 21.86 9.23 11.47
N THR A 155 22.26 8.16 12.20
CA THR A 155 23.60 7.55 12.07
C THR A 155 23.58 6.17 11.42
N GLY A 156 22.42 5.49 11.40
CA GLY A 156 22.32 4.09 10.96
C GLY A 156 22.89 3.09 12.00
N GLU A 157 23.28 3.55 13.20
CA GLU A 157 23.78 2.66 14.23
C GLU A 157 22.69 1.72 14.74
N TRP A 158 23.05 0.45 14.87
CA TRP A 158 22.18 -0.56 15.45
C TRP A 158 21.73 -0.21 16.86
N LYS A 159 20.45 -0.41 17.17
CA LYS A 159 19.86 -0.22 18.50
C LYS A 159 19.38 -1.53 19.07
N TRP A 160 18.52 -2.25 18.37
CA TRP A 160 18.00 -3.54 18.77
C TRP A 160 17.48 -4.34 17.58
N ARG A 161 17.32 -5.65 17.78
CA ARG A 161 16.72 -6.59 16.83
C ARG A 161 15.85 -7.57 17.60
N HIS A 162 14.67 -7.82 17.09
CA HIS A 162 13.82 -8.91 17.54
C HIS A 162 13.64 -9.89 16.38
N ARG A 163 14.04 -11.12 16.59
CA ARG A 163 13.96 -12.18 15.58
C ARG A 163 13.08 -13.32 16.07
N ARG A 164 12.25 -13.85 15.17
CA ARG A 164 11.59 -15.13 15.35
C ARG A 164 12.22 -16.13 14.40
N GLU A 165 12.22 -17.40 14.79
CA GLU A 165 12.66 -18.47 13.89
C GLU A 165 11.61 -18.61 12.79
N PRO A 166 11.99 -18.52 11.50
CA PRO A 166 11.08 -18.78 10.41
C PRO A 166 10.50 -20.19 10.56
N LYS A 167 9.21 -20.32 10.29
CA LYS A 167 8.58 -21.65 10.31
C LYS A 167 9.18 -22.52 9.21
N GLU A 168 9.50 -23.78 9.54
CA GLU A 168 9.79 -24.79 8.52
C GLU A 168 8.54 -25.01 7.66
N GLY A 169 8.65 -24.84 6.33
CA GLY A 169 7.57 -25.03 5.38
C GLY A 169 7.49 -23.92 4.34
N PHE A 170 6.38 -23.90 3.63
CA PHE A 170 6.10 -22.89 2.61
C PHE A 170 5.69 -21.59 3.27
N THR A 171 6.53 -20.54 3.20
CA THR A 171 6.18 -19.18 3.58
C THR A 171 6.00 -18.36 2.32
N ILE A 172 4.93 -17.57 2.25
CA ILE A 172 4.77 -16.58 1.21
C ILE A 172 5.48 -15.34 1.73
N HIS A 173 6.70 -15.12 1.25
CA HIS A 173 7.53 -13.97 1.65
C HIS A 173 6.89 -12.64 1.24
N GLY A 174 5.95 -12.17 2.04
CA GLY A 174 5.28 -10.89 1.91
C GLY A 174 5.02 -10.35 3.30
N GLY A 175 6.03 -9.78 3.96
CA GLY A 175 5.87 -9.24 5.30
C GLY A 175 5.09 -7.93 5.33
N ALA A 176 4.25 -7.74 6.33
CA ALA A 176 3.64 -6.44 6.60
C ALA A 176 4.72 -5.41 6.98
N ALA A 177 4.56 -4.19 6.51
CA ALA A 177 5.36 -3.07 7.00
C ALA A 177 5.15 -2.88 8.50
N VAL A 178 6.21 -2.44 9.20
CA VAL A 178 6.15 -2.18 10.65
C VAL A 178 5.11 -1.11 10.94
N ALA A 179 4.17 -1.40 11.85
CA ALA A 179 3.27 -0.40 12.39
C ALA A 179 3.88 0.21 13.66
N VAL A 180 3.76 1.53 13.81
CA VAL A 180 4.24 2.22 15.02
C VAL A 180 3.10 3.04 15.60
N ALA A 181 2.76 2.78 16.86
CA ALA A 181 1.73 3.53 17.58
C ALA A 181 1.86 3.35 19.10
N GLY A 182 1.47 4.35 19.87
CA GLY A 182 1.39 4.26 21.33
C GLY A 182 2.71 3.90 22.02
N GLY A 183 3.86 4.27 21.45
CA GLY A 183 5.18 3.93 21.96
C GLY A 183 5.64 2.50 21.64
N LEU A 184 4.91 1.79 20.77
CA LEU A 184 5.20 0.41 20.38
C LEU A 184 5.63 0.34 18.91
N ALA A 185 6.59 -0.55 18.63
CA ALA A 185 6.90 -1.06 17.29
C ALA A 185 6.20 -2.43 17.13
N ILE A 186 5.43 -2.60 16.06
CA ILE A 186 4.62 -3.79 15.88
C ILE A 186 5.03 -4.47 14.59
N GLY A 187 5.53 -5.70 14.72
CA GLY A 187 5.91 -6.57 13.62
C GLY A 187 4.93 -7.73 13.43
N ALA A 188 4.83 -8.19 12.21
CA ALA A 188 4.10 -9.40 11.86
C ALA A 188 5.06 -10.43 11.27
N TYR A 189 4.90 -11.68 11.63
CA TYR A 189 5.83 -12.76 11.36
C TYR A 189 5.17 -13.88 10.56
N SER A 190 5.97 -14.65 9.84
CA SER A 190 5.52 -15.72 8.96
C SER A 190 4.82 -16.88 9.68
N ASP A 191 5.01 -17.00 11.00
CA ASP A 191 4.32 -17.98 11.82
C ASP A 191 2.89 -17.56 12.25
N GLY A 192 2.41 -16.43 11.74
CA GLY A 192 1.11 -15.85 12.08
C GLY A 192 1.08 -15.08 13.39
N THR A 193 2.24 -14.82 13.98
CA THR A 193 2.37 -14.03 15.19
C THR A 193 2.46 -12.54 14.87
N VAL A 194 1.78 -11.74 15.63
CA VAL A 194 1.97 -10.30 15.73
C VAL A 194 2.60 -10.01 17.09
N ALA A 195 3.71 -9.28 17.10
CA ALA A 195 4.38 -8.87 18.33
C ALA A 195 4.46 -7.35 18.43
N ALA A 196 4.15 -6.82 19.60
CA ALA A 196 4.34 -5.42 19.94
C ALA A 196 5.50 -5.29 20.91
N LEU A 197 6.46 -4.45 20.54
CA LEU A 197 7.69 -4.24 21.26
C LEU A 197 7.78 -2.78 21.69
N GLU A 198 8.39 -2.54 22.84
CA GLU A 198 8.74 -1.19 23.26
C GLU A 198 9.63 -0.53 22.21
N LEU A 199 9.21 0.62 21.70
CA LEU A 199 9.86 1.28 20.56
C LEU A 199 11.37 1.51 20.78
N GLN A 200 11.76 1.93 21.96
CA GLN A 200 13.15 2.33 22.25
C GLN A 200 14.06 1.15 22.60
N THR A 201 13.53 0.06 23.13
CA THR A 201 14.34 -1.04 23.67
C THR A 201 14.19 -2.36 22.92
N GLY A 202 13.15 -2.51 22.11
CA GLY A 202 12.82 -3.79 21.47
C GLY A 202 12.31 -4.87 22.45
N THR A 203 12.01 -4.50 23.70
CA THR A 203 11.45 -5.44 24.69
C THR A 203 10.03 -5.79 24.31
N VAL A 204 9.73 -7.08 24.25
CA VAL A 204 8.39 -7.56 23.91
C VAL A 204 7.40 -7.16 25.02
N ARG A 205 6.36 -6.42 24.62
CA ARG A 205 5.22 -6.07 25.48
C ARG A 205 4.17 -7.17 25.47
N TRP A 206 3.83 -7.61 24.27
CA TRP A 206 2.93 -8.73 24.04
C TRP A 206 3.18 -9.39 22.70
N GLU A 207 2.85 -10.67 22.61
CA GLU A 207 2.80 -11.45 21.37
C GLU A 207 1.46 -12.15 21.27
N ARG A 208 0.93 -12.24 20.05
CA ARG A 208 -0.32 -12.95 19.79
C ARG A 208 -0.26 -13.60 18.41
N ARG A 209 -0.58 -14.88 18.37
CA ARG A 209 -0.86 -15.56 17.11
C ARG A 209 -2.27 -15.19 16.66
N VAL A 210 -2.39 -14.57 15.48
CA VAL A 210 -3.66 -14.16 14.89
C VAL A 210 -4.12 -15.11 13.79
N ALA A 211 -3.19 -15.80 13.11
CA ALA A 211 -3.55 -16.80 12.12
C ALA A 211 -3.69 -18.19 12.80
N PRO A 212 -4.73 -18.99 12.46
CA PRO A 212 -4.82 -20.37 12.91
C PRO A 212 -3.63 -21.20 12.39
N GLN A 213 -3.32 -22.30 13.07
CA GLN A 213 -2.29 -23.22 12.58
C GLN A 213 -2.71 -23.80 11.23
N GLY A 214 -1.82 -23.69 10.22
CA GLY A 214 -2.07 -24.15 8.85
C GLY A 214 -0.87 -23.81 7.95
N ASP A 215 -1.05 -23.97 6.63
CA ASP A 215 0.04 -23.83 5.66
C ASP A 215 0.36 -22.36 5.29
N PHE A 216 -0.58 -21.44 5.49
CA PHE A 216 -0.41 -20.03 5.10
C PHE A 216 -0.81 -19.15 6.29
N MET A 217 0.17 -18.84 7.15
CA MET A 217 -0.08 -18.09 8.39
C MET A 217 0.35 -16.63 8.31
N ASP A 218 0.99 -16.21 7.22
CA ASP A 218 1.52 -14.85 7.06
C ASP A 218 0.50 -13.77 7.36
N VAL A 219 0.96 -12.68 7.93
CA VAL A 219 0.17 -11.46 8.16
C VAL A 219 0.67 -10.40 7.19
N ASP A 220 -0.15 -10.06 6.20
CA ASP A 220 0.24 -9.20 5.08
C ASP A 220 0.01 -7.71 5.32
N GLY A 221 -0.72 -7.35 6.33
CA GLY A 221 -1.03 -5.95 6.58
C GLY A 221 -1.24 -5.63 8.05
N LEU A 222 -0.61 -4.54 8.50
CA LEU A 222 -0.79 -3.96 9.83
C LEU A 222 -1.17 -2.50 9.70
N ARG A 223 -2.19 -2.06 10.45
CA ARG A 223 -2.54 -0.64 10.61
C ARG A 223 -2.96 -0.37 12.05
N ALA A 224 -2.43 0.70 12.62
CA ALA A 224 -2.77 1.09 13.98
C ALA A 224 -3.43 2.47 13.98
N GLU A 225 -4.58 2.57 14.65
CA GLU A 225 -5.33 3.82 14.82
C GLU A 225 -6.24 3.75 16.04
N GLY A 226 -6.35 4.86 16.77
CA GLY A 226 -7.33 4.99 17.87
C GLY A 226 -7.20 3.94 18.98
N GLY A 227 -5.97 3.53 19.33
CA GLY A 227 -5.72 2.51 20.34
C GLY A 227 -6.01 1.07 19.88
N ARG A 228 -6.20 0.86 18.59
CA ARG A 228 -6.42 -0.44 17.97
C ARG A 228 -5.35 -0.77 16.96
N LEU A 229 -5.06 -2.04 16.83
CA LEU A 229 -4.26 -2.62 15.78
C LEU A 229 -5.17 -3.50 14.89
N TYR A 230 -5.12 -3.28 13.59
CA TYR A 230 -5.77 -4.12 12.60
C TYR A 230 -4.72 -4.96 11.90
N ALA A 231 -4.94 -6.27 11.85
CA ALA A 231 -4.04 -7.22 11.20
C ALA A 231 -4.82 -8.01 10.13
N ALA A 232 -4.26 -8.07 8.94
CA ALA A 232 -4.80 -8.83 7.81
C ALA A 232 -3.98 -10.09 7.60
N ALA A 233 -4.60 -11.26 7.81
CA ALA A 233 -3.93 -12.55 7.68
C ALA A 233 -4.12 -13.14 6.28
N TYR A 234 -3.08 -13.75 5.73
CA TYR A 234 -3.13 -14.45 4.44
C TYR A 234 -4.12 -15.61 4.44
N SER A 235 -4.33 -16.24 5.59
CA SER A 235 -5.33 -17.30 5.78
C SER A 235 -6.78 -16.87 5.57
N GLY A 236 -7.04 -15.59 5.32
CA GLY A 236 -8.37 -15.05 5.07
C GLY A 236 -9.09 -14.62 6.35
N ALA A 237 -8.50 -13.71 7.12
CA ALA A 237 -9.16 -13.06 8.24
C ALA A 237 -8.57 -11.67 8.52
N VAL A 238 -9.40 -10.78 9.04
CA VAL A 238 -9.01 -9.50 9.60
C VAL A 238 -9.29 -9.50 11.08
N TYR A 239 -8.30 -9.09 11.84
CA TYR A 239 -8.38 -9.01 13.31
C TYR A 239 -8.26 -7.56 13.75
N ALA A 240 -9.04 -7.17 14.75
CA ALA A 240 -8.78 -5.95 15.52
C ALA A 240 -8.34 -6.35 16.92
N LEU A 241 -7.21 -5.83 17.33
CA LEU A 241 -6.60 -6.07 18.62
C LEU A 241 -6.52 -4.77 19.41
N ASP A 242 -6.60 -4.84 20.70
CA ASP A 242 -6.21 -3.75 21.57
C ASP A 242 -4.69 -3.49 21.44
N LEU A 243 -4.32 -2.27 21.16
CA LEU A 243 -2.94 -1.90 20.85
C LEU A 243 -1.97 -2.17 22.01
N GLN A 244 -2.42 -1.99 23.26
CA GLN A 244 -1.53 -2.06 24.43
C GLN A 244 -1.42 -3.46 25.02
N THR A 245 -2.44 -4.29 24.82
CA THR A 245 -2.53 -5.63 25.45
C THR A 245 -2.50 -6.78 24.46
N GLY A 246 -2.71 -6.52 23.17
CA GLY A 246 -2.89 -7.55 22.16
C GLY A 246 -4.20 -8.33 22.27
N ALA A 247 -5.12 -7.93 23.17
CA ALA A 247 -6.40 -8.60 23.31
C ALA A 247 -7.25 -8.45 22.05
N GLU A 248 -7.88 -9.55 21.60
CA GLU A 248 -8.78 -9.50 20.44
C GLU A 248 -10.06 -8.74 20.78
N LEU A 249 -10.37 -7.74 19.98
CA LEU A 249 -11.60 -6.99 20.07
C LEU A 249 -12.68 -7.57 19.16
N TRP A 250 -12.28 -7.97 17.96
CA TRP A 250 -13.12 -8.69 17.00
C TRP A 250 -12.25 -9.36 15.92
N ALA A 251 -12.82 -10.36 15.27
CA ALA A 251 -12.26 -10.99 14.08
C ALA A 251 -13.34 -11.20 13.03
N LEU A 252 -12.96 -11.04 11.75
CA LEU A 252 -13.84 -11.23 10.61
C LEU A 252 -13.15 -12.13 9.57
N LYS A 253 -13.79 -13.24 9.21
CA LYS A 253 -13.33 -14.09 8.10
C LYS A 253 -13.55 -13.38 6.76
N THR A 254 -12.57 -13.47 5.88
CA THR A 254 -12.58 -12.91 4.52
C THR A 254 -12.34 -14.00 3.49
N PRO A 255 -12.77 -13.82 2.23
CA PRO A 255 -12.48 -14.78 1.16
C PRO A 255 -11.03 -14.65 0.69
N GLY A 256 -10.13 -15.40 1.34
CA GLY A 256 -8.70 -15.47 0.97
C GLY A 256 -7.85 -14.33 1.53
N PRO A 257 -6.59 -14.24 1.07
CA PRO A 257 -5.62 -13.23 1.50
C PRO A 257 -6.15 -11.82 1.41
N CYS A 258 -5.77 -10.97 2.36
CA CYS A 258 -6.29 -9.61 2.41
C CYS A 258 -5.22 -8.57 2.76
N ARG A 259 -5.42 -7.38 2.21
CA ARG A 259 -4.66 -6.15 2.48
C ARG A 259 -5.62 -5.09 3.02
N LEU A 260 -5.12 -4.12 3.76
CA LEU A 260 -6.00 -3.16 4.42
C LEU A 260 -5.47 -1.73 4.42
N ALA A 261 -6.41 -0.79 4.37
CA ALA A 261 -6.18 0.63 4.60
C ALA A 261 -7.27 1.20 5.49
N LEU A 262 -6.94 2.24 6.25
CA LEU A 262 -7.90 3.02 7.02
C LEU A 262 -8.22 4.32 6.27
N GLY A 263 -9.49 4.61 6.07
CA GLY A 263 -9.92 5.84 5.41
C GLY A 263 -11.42 5.99 5.29
N GLY A 264 -11.89 7.23 5.23
CA GLY A 264 -13.31 7.53 5.18
C GLY A 264 -14.09 7.04 6.43
N GLY A 265 -13.41 6.85 7.55
CA GLY A 265 -14.01 6.29 8.78
C GLY A 265 -14.25 4.77 8.73
N LEU A 266 -13.75 4.09 7.69
CA LEU A 266 -13.85 2.65 7.51
C LEU A 266 -12.47 2.01 7.35
N LEU A 267 -12.39 0.73 7.70
CA LEU A 267 -11.33 -0.17 7.30
C LEU A 267 -11.70 -0.72 5.92
N VAL A 268 -10.91 -0.37 4.91
CA VAL A 268 -11.04 -0.87 3.54
C VAL A 268 -10.15 -2.10 3.42
N VAL A 269 -10.76 -3.25 3.23
CA VAL A 269 -10.09 -4.54 3.11
C VAL A 269 -10.20 -5.02 1.67
N VAL A 270 -9.08 -5.34 1.06
CA VAL A 270 -8.99 -5.84 -0.31
C VAL A 270 -8.62 -7.32 -0.24
N THR A 271 -9.48 -8.17 -0.77
CA THR A 271 -9.26 -9.62 -0.89
C THR A 271 -9.02 -10.00 -2.35
N THR A 272 -8.76 -11.26 -2.62
CA THR A 272 -8.57 -11.74 -4.01
C THR A 272 -9.80 -11.57 -4.90
N THR A 273 -11.01 -11.47 -4.33
CA THR A 273 -12.27 -11.45 -5.10
C THR A 273 -13.14 -10.23 -4.84
N GLN A 274 -12.88 -9.45 -3.80
CA GLN A 274 -13.73 -8.33 -3.43
C GLN A 274 -13.01 -7.29 -2.59
N VAL A 275 -13.57 -6.08 -2.55
CA VAL A 275 -13.22 -5.02 -1.61
C VAL A 275 -14.34 -4.89 -0.60
N ILE A 276 -14.00 -4.78 0.68
CA ILE A 276 -14.94 -4.77 1.80
C ILE A 276 -14.70 -3.51 2.64
N GLY A 277 -15.76 -2.77 2.93
CA GLY A 277 -15.74 -1.68 3.90
C GLY A 277 -16.25 -2.15 5.26
N ILE A 278 -15.42 -2.05 6.28
CA ILE A 278 -15.70 -2.55 7.63
C ILE A 278 -15.69 -1.39 8.63
N ALA A 279 -16.67 -1.33 9.51
CA ALA A 279 -16.68 -0.40 10.63
C ALA A 279 -15.58 -0.78 11.64
N PRO A 280 -14.59 0.11 11.92
CA PRO A 280 -13.40 -0.25 12.69
C PRO A 280 -13.68 -0.68 14.14
N HIS A 281 -14.75 -0.12 14.73
CA HIS A 281 -15.06 -0.35 16.14
C HIS A 281 -15.75 -1.69 16.45
N GLY A 282 -16.36 -2.34 15.46
CA GLY A 282 -17.14 -3.55 15.73
C GLY A 282 -17.03 -4.64 14.67
N GLY A 283 -16.16 -4.47 13.68
CA GLY A 283 -15.98 -5.46 12.62
C GLY A 283 -17.21 -5.62 11.70
N VAL A 284 -18.16 -4.66 11.73
CA VAL A 284 -19.40 -4.75 10.95
C VAL A 284 -19.13 -4.38 9.51
N VAL A 285 -19.43 -5.27 8.57
CA VAL A 285 -19.37 -5.01 7.14
C VAL A 285 -20.43 -3.98 6.77
N ARG A 286 -20.03 -2.90 6.13
CA ARG A 286 -20.89 -1.82 5.65
C ARG A 286 -21.25 -1.98 4.18
N TRP A 287 -20.28 -2.41 3.38
CA TRP A 287 -20.45 -2.66 1.96
C TRP A 287 -19.44 -3.68 1.46
N THR A 288 -19.74 -4.31 0.34
CA THR A 288 -18.83 -5.16 -0.44
C THR A 288 -18.92 -4.77 -1.90
N MET A 289 -17.79 -4.83 -2.60
CA MET A 289 -17.66 -4.59 -4.04
C MET A 289 -16.90 -5.75 -4.66
N PRO A 290 -17.42 -6.42 -5.70
CA PRO A 290 -16.65 -7.42 -6.45
C PRO A 290 -15.38 -6.81 -7.02
N LEU A 291 -14.27 -7.54 -6.97
CA LEU A 291 -12.99 -7.13 -7.53
C LEU A 291 -12.71 -7.92 -8.80
N GLU A 292 -12.50 -7.20 -9.91
CA GLU A 292 -12.02 -7.77 -11.15
C GLU A 292 -10.50 -7.60 -11.24
N GLY A 293 -9.78 -8.66 -11.59
CA GLY A 293 -8.31 -8.70 -11.59
C GLY A 293 -7.74 -9.02 -10.21
N GLU A 294 -6.43 -9.16 -10.13
CA GLU A 294 -5.74 -9.53 -8.88
C GLU A 294 -5.29 -8.29 -8.12
N PRO A 295 -5.55 -8.20 -6.81
CA PRO A 295 -4.96 -7.16 -5.96
C PRO A 295 -3.45 -7.37 -5.89
N SER A 296 -2.70 -6.29 -5.94
CA SER A 296 -1.24 -6.41 -6.06
C SER A 296 -0.45 -5.60 -5.02
N GLY A 297 -0.87 -4.40 -4.72
CA GLY A 297 -0.24 -3.53 -3.71
C GLY A 297 -1.16 -3.22 -2.54
N ASP A 298 -0.61 -2.55 -1.52
CA ASP A 298 -1.44 -2.08 -0.41
C ASP A 298 -2.39 -0.98 -0.87
N PRO A 299 -3.67 -1.06 -0.50
CA PRO A 299 -4.60 0.02 -0.75
C PRO A 299 -4.20 1.26 0.05
N VAL A 300 -4.48 2.43 -0.49
CA VAL A 300 -4.23 3.71 0.18
C VAL A 300 -5.52 4.50 0.23
N ALA A 301 -5.89 4.96 1.43
CA ALA A 301 -7.06 5.80 1.59
C ALA A 301 -6.68 7.28 1.68
N VAL A 302 -7.40 8.12 0.95
CA VAL A 302 -7.20 9.58 0.91
C VAL A 302 -8.55 10.27 1.01
N GLY A 303 -8.80 10.89 2.15
CA GLY A 303 -10.09 11.52 2.44
C GLY A 303 -11.24 10.50 2.35
N ALA A 304 -12.22 10.78 1.52
CA ALA A 304 -13.37 9.91 1.29
C ALA A 304 -13.15 8.83 0.22
N ARG A 305 -11.92 8.71 -0.31
CA ARG A 305 -11.61 7.79 -1.42
C ARG A 305 -10.59 6.74 -0.98
N ALA A 306 -10.65 5.57 -1.60
CA ALA A 306 -9.61 4.54 -1.53
C ALA A 306 -9.07 4.28 -2.93
N ALA A 307 -7.74 4.17 -3.05
CA ALA A 307 -7.03 3.77 -4.24
C ALA A 307 -6.51 2.34 -4.03
N VAL A 308 -6.90 1.42 -4.91
CA VAL A 308 -6.58 -0.01 -4.82
C VAL A 308 -5.73 -0.40 -6.02
N PRO A 309 -4.43 -0.71 -5.82
CA PRO A 309 -3.58 -1.26 -6.86
C PRO A 309 -4.05 -2.64 -7.31
N ASN A 310 -4.04 -2.87 -8.62
CA ASN A 310 -4.60 -4.08 -9.23
C ASN A 310 -3.91 -4.36 -10.56
N THR A 311 -3.95 -5.60 -11.04
CA THR A 311 -3.41 -6.00 -12.35
C THR A 311 -4.08 -5.29 -13.53
N LYS A 312 -5.25 -4.70 -13.34
CA LYS A 312 -5.94 -3.86 -14.35
C LYS A 312 -5.65 -2.36 -14.21
N GLY A 313 -4.87 -1.95 -13.20
CA GLY A 313 -4.54 -0.56 -12.94
C GLY A 313 -4.82 -0.12 -11.51
N LEU A 314 -5.08 1.17 -11.30
CA LEU A 314 -5.42 1.74 -9.99
C LEU A 314 -6.92 2.01 -9.92
N LEU A 315 -7.62 1.25 -9.09
CA LEU A 315 -9.06 1.42 -8.87
C LEU A 315 -9.31 2.54 -7.86
N TRP A 316 -10.19 3.45 -8.21
CA TRP A 316 -10.66 4.51 -7.32
C TRP A 316 -12.06 4.17 -6.82
N ILE A 317 -12.20 4.12 -5.50
CA ILE A 317 -13.41 3.70 -4.82
C ILE A 317 -13.85 4.81 -3.86
N ASP A 318 -15.13 5.09 -3.79
CA ASP A 318 -15.70 5.86 -2.69
C ASP A 318 -15.64 5.01 -1.42
N ALA A 319 -14.83 5.41 -0.44
CA ALA A 319 -14.55 4.61 0.75
C ALA A 319 -15.77 4.45 1.67
N ALA A 320 -16.74 5.35 1.63
CA ALA A 320 -17.93 5.28 2.46
C ALA A 320 -18.99 4.33 1.90
N THR A 321 -19.08 4.20 0.58
CA THR A 321 -20.15 3.45 -0.10
C THR A 321 -19.68 2.20 -0.84
N GLY A 322 -18.36 2.05 -1.08
CA GLY A 322 -17.80 0.98 -1.90
C GLY A 322 -18.02 1.14 -3.41
N ARG A 323 -18.56 2.27 -3.85
CA ARG A 323 -18.82 2.50 -5.27
C ARG A 323 -17.51 2.70 -6.02
N LEU A 324 -17.28 1.89 -7.08
CA LEU A 324 -16.18 2.12 -8.01
C LEU A 324 -16.42 3.45 -8.75
N LEU A 325 -15.50 4.38 -8.59
CA LEU A 325 -15.58 5.69 -9.23
C LEU A 325 -14.95 5.65 -10.62
N ARG A 326 -13.75 5.07 -10.72
CA ARG A 326 -13.02 4.93 -11.98
C ARG A 326 -11.79 4.01 -11.81
N VAL A 327 -11.24 3.56 -12.97
CA VAL A 327 -9.97 2.84 -13.04
C VAL A 327 -8.98 3.69 -13.84
N PHE A 328 -7.78 3.91 -13.30
CA PHE A 328 -6.65 4.41 -14.05
C PHE A 328 -5.88 3.21 -14.60
N ASP A 329 -5.90 3.02 -15.90
CA ASP A 329 -5.22 1.92 -16.57
C ASP A 329 -3.97 2.45 -17.29
N PRO A 330 -2.75 2.12 -16.81
CA PRO A 330 -1.51 2.43 -17.50
C PRO A 330 -1.14 1.42 -18.60
N GLY A 331 -2.00 0.44 -18.90
CA GLY A 331 -1.79 -0.61 -19.89
C GLY A 331 -1.10 -1.87 -19.37
N THR A 332 -0.44 -1.81 -18.21
CA THR A 332 0.33 -2.95 -17.64
C THR A 332 -0.06 -3.28 -16.20
N GLY A 333 -1.06 -2.59 -15.66
CA GLY A 333 -1.46 -2.69 -14.27
C GLY A 333 -0.55 -1.93 -13.31
N VAL A 334 -0.89 -1.97 -12.02
CA VAL A 334 -0.22 -1.28 -10.92
C VAL A 334 -0.03 -2.26 -9.77
N SER A 335 1.21 -2.55 -9.39
CA SER A 335 1.51 -3.44 -8.25
C SER A 335 2.03 -2.69 -7.02
N ALA A 336 2.52 -1.48 -7.19
CA ALA A 336 3.01 -0.64 -6.11
C ALA A 336 1.91 0.23 -5.50
N SER A 337 2.02 0.50 -4.21
CA SER A 337 1.13 1.46 -3.54
C SER A 337 1.36 2.87 -4.08
N PRO A 338 0.31 3.66 -4.39
CA PRO A 338 0.46 5.04 -4.84
C PRO A 338 0.86 5.99 -3.71
N ALA A 339 1.49 7.11 -4.05
CA ALA A 339 1.75 8.21 -3.11
C ALA A 339 0.87 9.42 -3.41
N PHE A 340 0.60 10.22 -2.38
CA PHE A 340 -0.31 11.37 -2.47
C PHE A 340 0.33 12.64 -1.91
N ARG A 341 0.14 13.77 -2.62
CA ARG A 341 0.45 15.10 -2.14
C ARG A 341 -0.69 16.05 -2.51
N GLY A 342 -1.52 16.38 -1.54
CA GLY A 342 -2.73 17.16 -1.80
C GLY A 342 -3.65 16.46 -2.80
N ARG A 343 -3.85 17.08 -3.97
CA ARG A 343 -4.68 16.52 -5.05
C ARG A 343 -3.88 15.74 -6.09
N ARG A 344 -2.56 15.66 -5.96
CA ARG A 344 -1.70 14.93 -6.89
C ARG A 344 -1.41 13.54 -6.38
N VAL A 345 -1.52 12.58 -7.28
CA VAL A 345 -1.26 11.16 -7.03
C VAL A 345 -0.13 10.71 -7.93
N TYR A 346 0.81 10.00 -7.35
CA TYR A 346 1.92 9.39 -8.08
C TYR A 346 1.73 7.89 -8.12
N VAL A 347 1.83 7.32 -9.32
CA VAL A 347 1.55 5.90 -9.59
C VAL A 347 2.69 5.33 -10.40
N LEU A 348 3.29 4.25 -9.92
CA LEU A 348 4.27 3.47 -10.68
C LEU A 348 3.54 2.33 -11.37
N SER A 349 3.60 2.28 -12.70
CA SER A 349 3.07 1.17 -13.48
C SER A 349 3.99 -0.04 -13.43
N ASN A 350 3.45 -1.22 -13.75
CA ASN A 350 4.27 -2.43 -13.83
C ASN A 350 5.31 -2.43 -14.96
N ALA A 351 5.17 -1.53 -15.94
CA ALA A 351 6.18 -1.29 -16.97
C ALA A 351 7.33 -0.39 -16.50
N GLY A 352 7.26 0.17 -15.29
CA GLY A 352 8.27 1.09 -14.78
C GLY A 352 8.08 2.55 -15.19
N ASP A 353 6.86 2.92 -15.59
CA ASP A 353 6.49 4.30 -15.85
C ASP A 353 5.91 4.95 -14.59
N LEU A 354 6.46 6.09 -14.20
CA LEU A 354 5.91 6.92 -13.14
C LEU A 354 4.95 7.95 -13.71
N PHE A 355 3.72 7.95 -13.23
CA PHE A 355 2.67 8.90 -13.59
C PHE A 355 2.39 9.86 -12.43
N ALA A 356 2.15 11.13 -12.77
CA ALA A 356 1.53 12.09 -11.87
C ALA A 356 0.13 12.42 -12.36
N LEU A 357 -0.85 12.18 -11.52
CA LEU A 357 -2.27 12.40 -11.81
C LEU A 357 -2.79 13.53 -10.93
N ASP A 358 -3.38 14.57 -11.52
CA ASP A 358 -4.09 15.59 -10.77
C ASP A 358 -5.56 15.16 -10.61
N VAL A 359 -5.97 14.88 -9.36
CA VAL A 359 -7.32 14.45 -8.99
C VAL A 359 -8.23 15.66 -8.87
N VAL A 360 -9.36 15.62 -9.54
CA VAL A 360 -10.35 16.73 -9.59
C VAL A 360 -11.33 16.64 -8.42
#